data_fffc98fd40f07ea1d87cc11dc93fb23c
#
_entry.id   fffc98fd40f07ea1d87cc11dc93fb23c
#
_cell.length_a   1.000
_cell.length_b   1.000
_cell.length_c   1.000
_cell.angle_alpha   90.00
_cell.angle_beta   90.00
_cell.angle_gamma   90.00
#
_symmetry.space_group_name_H-M   'P 1'
#
loop_
_entity.id
_entity.type
_entity.pdbx_description
1 polymer ?
#
loop_
_entity_poly.entity_id
_entity_poly.type
_entity_poly.pdbx_seq_one_letter_code
_entity_poly.pdbx_strand_id
1 'polypeptide(L)'
;TILDEKLEDETFIKNRSEDFEKWKKIIDQYPAEKVETITGVKAEDIKQAARYYARPKFGGSCLIWGMGITQHTNGTANAHSLLNLSLLTGQLGKPGSGISPLRGQNNVQGCGDAGCLPNSFSGYQVIDKNTINKFKTAWDTDTLPEKHGYVVTDMVKKIEEGVVKSMYITGENPLLSEPDLHHAEDVFKQ
;
A
#
# COMPACT_ATOMS: atom_id res chain seq x y z
N THR A 1 -6.38 16.47 -18.20
CA THR A 1 -7.61 17.21 -17.81
C THR A 1 -7.30 18.29 -16.79
N ILE A 2 -6.82 17.94 -15.57
CA ILE A 2 -6.60 18.93 -14.51
C ILE A 2 -5.66 20.03 -14.99
N LEU A 3 -4.53 19.69 -15.59
CA LEU A 3 -3.56 20.65 -16.14
C LEU A 3 -4.10 21.40 -17.36
N ASP A 4 -4.84 20.74 -18.24
CA ASP A 4 -5.40 21.36 -19.46
C ASP A 4 -6.46 22.42 -19.12
N GLU A 5 -7.23 22.17 -18.05
CA GLU A 5 -8.30 23.04 -17.59
C GLU A 5 -7.86 24.01 -16.47
N LYS A 6 -6.58 24.03 -16.12
CA LYS A 6 -5.99 24.88 -15.07
C LYS A 6 -6.71 24.72 -13.72
N LEU A 7 -6.93 23.47 -13.33
CA LEU A 7 -7.58 23.10 -12.08
C LEU A 7 -6.59 22.75 -10.96
N GLU A 8 -5.29 22.75 -11.26
CA GLU A 8 -4.22 22.52 -10.30
C GLU A 8 -4.10 23.65 -9.27
N ASP A 9 -3.46 23.34 -8.15
CA ASP A 9 -3.07 24.33 -7.13
C ASP A 9 -1.57 24.67 -7.31
N GLU A 10 -1.27 25.65 -8.16
CA GLU A 10 0.11 26.05 -8.47
C GLU A 10 0.89 26.45 -7.22
N THR A 11 0.24 27.11 -6.25
CA THR A 11 0.90 27.53 -5.00
C THR A 11 1.28 26.32 -4.16
N PHE A 12 0.40 25.34 -4.07
CA PHE A 12 0.67 24.10 -3.36
C PHE A 12 1.79 23.31 -4.03
N ILE A 13 1.75 23.16 -5.36
CA ILE A 13 2.79 22.49 -6.15
C ILE A 13 4.15 23.13 -5.88
N LYS A 14 4.24 24.44 -6.02
CA LYS A 14 5.50 25.19 -5.83
C LYS A 14 6.09 25.02 -4.43
N ASN A 15 5.26 24.96 -3.41
CA ASN A 15 5.71 24.97 -2.01
C ASN A 15 5.83 23.58 -1.38
N ARG A 16 5.23 22.54 -1.99
CA ARG A 16 5.03 21.23 -1.35
C ARG A 16 5.33 20.03 -2.24
N SER A 17 5.79 20.25 -3.48
CA SER A 17 6.17 19.15 -4.36
C SER A 17 7.55 19.36 -4.98
N GLU A 18 8.14 18.27 -5.44
CA GLU A 18 9.42 18.22 -6.13
C GLU A 18 9.22 17.57 -7.51
N ASP A 19 10.14 17.83 -8.44
CA ASP A 19 10.19 17.20 -9.77
C ASP A 19 8.89 17.31 -10.61
N PHE A 20 8.06 18.30 -10.37
CA PHE A 20 6.78 18.48 -11.07
C PHE A 20 6.91 18.42 -12.59
N GLU A 21 7.90 19.12 -13.17
CA GLU A 21 8.11 19.14 -14.63
C GLU A 21 8.51 17.77 -15.22
N LYS A 22 9.23 16.96 -14.45
CA LYS A 22 9.56 15.59 -14.87
C LYS A 22 8.34 14.71 -14.84
N TRP A 23 7.56 14.79 -13.77
CA TRP A 23 6.30 14.07 -13.62
C TRP A 23 5.28 14.46 -14.69
N LYS A 24 5.12 15.76 -14.98
CA LYS A 24 4.22 16.28 -16.00
C LYS A 24 4.51 15.65 -17.38
N LYS A 25 5.77 15.55 -17.80
CA LYS A 25 6.15 14.91 -19.06
C LYS A 25 5.70 13.46 -19.19
N ILE A 26 5.56 12.76 -18.08
CA ILE A 26 5.03 11.39 -18.04
C ILE A 26 3.51 11.43 -18.22
N ILE A 27 2.83 12.28 -17.47
CA ILE A 27 1.37 12.39 -17.49
C ILE A 27 0.83 12.89 -18.84
N ASP A 28 1.54 13.78 -19.49
CA ASP A 28 1.18 14.28 -20.83
C ASP A 28 1.10 13.15 -21.89
N GLN A 29 1.71 11.98 -21.63
CA GLN A 29 1.60 10.80 -22.49
C GLN A 29 0.30 10.00 -22.30
N TYR A 30 -0.52 10.37 -21.32
CA TYR A 30 -1.75 9.68 -20.96
C TYR A 30 -2.98 10.61 -21.01
N PRO A 31 -3.36 11.11 -22.20
CA PRO A 31 -4.61 11.83 -22.36
C PRO A 31 -5.81 10.90 -22.05
N ALA A 32 -6.95 11.47 -21.68
CA ALA A 32 -8.11 10.71 -21.22
C ALA A 32 -8.58 9.68 -22.24
N GLU A 33 -8.50 9.98 -23.54
CA GLU A 33 -8.88 9.08 -24.63
C GLU A 33 -7.97 7.86 -24.73
N LYS A 34 -6.67 8.03 -24.47
CA LYS A 34 -5.74 6.89 -24.38
C LYS A 34 -6.02 6.05 -23.14
N VAL A 35 -6.33 6.69 -22.01
CA VAL A 35 -6.67 6.00 -20.76
C VAL A 35 -7.96 5.19 -20.92
N GLU A 36 -8.96 5.72 -21.63
CA GLU A 36 -10.17 4.98 -22.00
C GLU A 36 -9.84 3.67 -22.73
N THR A 37 -8.94 3.73 -23.72
CA THR A 37 -8.53 2.55 -24.47
C THR A 37 -7.86 1.49 -23.58
N ILE A 38 -7.13 1.91 -22.54
CA ILE A 38 -6.43 1.01 -21.62
C ILE A 38 -7.36 0.42 -20.56
N THR A 39 -8.26 1.24 -20.01
CA THR A 39 -9.05 0.92 -18.81
C THR A 39 -10.49 0.54 -19.10
N GLY A 40 -11.02 0.90 -20.27
CA GLY A 40 -12.43 0.78 -20.63
C GLY A 40 -13.34 1.85 -19.97
N VAL A 41 -12.79 2.76 -19.15
CA VAL A 41 -13.54 3.87 -18.56
C VAL A 41 -13.62 5.01 -19.58
N LYS A 42 -14.81 5.52 -19.85
CA LYS A 42 -15.01 6.58 -20.83
C LYS A 42 -14.20 7.84 -20.49
N ALA A 43 -13.58 8.42 -21.50
CA ALA A 43 -12.76 9.63 -21.34
C ALA A 43 -13.53 10.77 -20.65
N GLU A 44 -14.80 10.94 -20.97
CA GLU A 44 -15.63 11.98 -20.35
C GLU A 44 -15.89 11.73 -18.86
N ASP A 45 -16.06 10.46 -18.45
CA ASP A 45 -16.22 10.11 -17.04
C ASP A 45 -14.92 10.37 -16.25
N ILE A 46 -13.77 10.08 -16.86
CA ILE A 46 -12.44 10.40 -16.29
C ILE A 46 -12.29 11.91 -16.11
N LYS A 47 -12.63 12.69 -17.13
CA LYS A 47 -12.57 14.15 -17.08
C LYS A 47 -13.52 14.70 -16.02
N GLN A 48 -14.72 14.17 -15.92
CA GLN A 48 -15.71 14.61 -14.94
C GLN A 48 -15.27 14.30 -13.51
N ALA A 49 -14.72 13.09 -13.26
CA ALA A 49 -14.17 12.73 -11.96
C ALA A 49 -13.00 13.64 -11.56
N ALA A 50 -12.11 13.96 -12.50
CA ALA A 50 -11.00 14.90 -12.29
C ALA A 50 -11.49 16.30 -11.88
N ARG A 51 -12.53 16.82 -12.55
CA ARG A 51 -13.15 18.11 -12.22
C ARG A 51 -13.77 18.10 -10.82
N TYR A 52 -14.52 17.06 -10.47
CA TYR A 52 -15.11 16.93 -9.12
C TYR A 52 -14.04 16.85 -8.03
N TYR A 53 -12.98 16.11 -8.26
CA TYR A 53 -11.90 15.99 -7.28
C TYR A 53 -11.14 17.31 -7.11
N ALA A 54 -10.78 17.97 -8.21
CA ALA A 54 -10.01 19.22 -8.17
C ALA A 54 -10.80 20.42 -7.62
N ARG A 55 -12.11 20.46 -7.86
CA ARG A 55 -12.99 21.58 -7.46
C ARG A 55 -14.22 21.07 -6.72
N PRO A 56 -14.05 20.62 -5.47
CA PRO A 56 -15.17 20.18 -4.65
C PRO A 56 -16.15 21.33 -4.40
N LYS A 57 -17.43 21.02 -4.42
CA LYS A 57 -18.50 22.02 -4.18
C LYS A 57 -18.45 22.56 -2.75
N PHE A 58 -18.05 21.74 -1.78
CA PHE A 58 -17.94 22.09 -0.36
C PHE A 58 -16.69 21.47 0.25
N GLY A 59 -16.00 22.22 1.13
CA GLY A 59 -14.83 21.73 1.85
C GLY A 59 -13.67 21.32 0.96
N GLY A 60 -13.16 20.11 1.16
CA GLY A 60 -12.09 19.50 0.39
C GLY A 60 -12.50 18.17 -0.22
N SER A 61 -11.64 17.61 -1.07
CA SER A 61 -11.79 16.25 -1.60
C SER A 61 -10.96 15.27 -0.79
N CYS A 62 -11.57 14.17 -0.37
CA CYS A 62 -10.89 13.07 0.30
C CYS A 62 -10.66 11.93 -0.68
N LEU A 63 -9.47 11.34 -0.63
CA LEU A 63 -9.09 10.19 -1.42
C LEU A 63 -9.01 8.97 -0.50
N ILE A 64 -9.88 7.99 -0.75
CA ILE A 64 -9.97 6.78 0.06
C ILE A 64 -9.71 5.58 -0.86
N TRP A 65 -8.79 4.70 -0.46
CA TRP A 65 -8.54 3.46 -1.21
C TRP A 65 -8.26 2.29 -0.27
N GLY A 66 -8.38 1.09 -0.78
CA GLY A 66 -8.04 -0.15 -0.09
C GLY A 66 -6.98 -0.95 -0.83
N MET A 67 -6.89 -2.23 -0.50
CA MET A 67 -5.88 -3.14 -1.05
C MET A 67 -6.02 -3.39 -2.55
N GLY A 68 -7.18 -3.13 -3.16
CA GLY A 68 -7.37 -3.19 -4.61
C GLY A 68 -6.44 -2.26 -5.39
N ILE A 69 -5.91 -1.21 -4.77
CA ILE A 69 -4.88 -0.32 -5.34
C ILE A 69 -3.47 -0.86 -5.10
N THR A 70 -3.21 -1.44 -3.92
CA THR A 70 -1.85 -1.76 -3.46
C THR A 70 -1.46 -3.22 -3.65
N GLN A 71 -2.41 -4.15 -3.79
CA GLN A 71 -2.13 -5.57 -4.05
C GLN A 71 -1.86 -5.86 -5.53
N HIS A 72 -0.89 -5.15 -6.10
CA HIS A 72 -0.39 -5.32 -7.45
C HIS A 72 1.14 -5.27 -7.45
N THR A 73 1.77 -5.80 -8.48
CA THR A 73 3.24 -5.73 -8.64
C THR A 73 3.77 -4.30 -8.61
N ASN A 74 2.97 -3.34 -9.07
CA ASN A 74 3.24 -1.90 -9.05
C ASN A 74 2.41 -1.13 -8.00
N GLY A 75 1.98 -1.80 -6.93
CA GLY A 75 1.10 -1.21 -5.90
C GLY A 75 1.65 0.06 -5.25
N THR A 76 2.95 0.14 -5.03
CA THR A 76 3.61 1.36 -4.52
C THR A 76 3.47 2.52 -5.52
N ALA A 77 3.67 2.27 -6.80
CA ALA A 77 3.50 3.29 -7.85
C ALA A 77 2.03 3.74 -7.97
N ASN A 78 1.08 2.82 -7.80
CA ASN A 78 -0.33 3.16 -7.74
C ASN A 78 -0.64 4.10 -6.57
N ALA A 79 -0.13 3.81 -5.37
CA ALA A 79 -0.28 4.69 -4.21
C ALA A 79 0.35 6.08 -4.46
N HIS A 80 1.56 6.14 -5.03
CA HIS A 80 2.20 7.41 -5.42
C HIS A 80 1.35 8.19 -6.43
N SER A 81 0.68 7.53 -7.37
CA SER A 81 -0.20 8.20 -8.33
C SER A 81 -1.37 8.90 -7.66
N LEU A 82 -1.97 8.25 -6.63
CA LEU A 82 -3.02 8.86 -5.82
C LEU A 82 -2.51 10.04 -4.99
N LEU A 83 -1.32 9.91 -4.39
CA LEU A 83 -0.67 11.01 -3.66
C LEU A 83 -0.40 12.20 -4.59
N ASN A 84 0.13 11.94 -5.78
CA ASN A 84 0.41 12.98 -6.78
C ASN A 84 -0.86 13.73 -7.22
N LEU A 85 -2.00 13.04 -7.34
CA LEU A 85 -3.28 13.69 -7.63
C LEU A 85 -3.68 14.66 -6.52
N SER A 86 -3.48 14.28 -5.25
CA SER A 86 -3.77 15.13 -4.10
C SER A 86 -2.83 16.32 -4.00
N LEU A 87 -1.53 16.13 -4.29
CA LEU A 87 -0.53 17.20 -4.35
C LEU A 87 -0.84 18.19 -5.48
N LEU A 88 -1.17 17.67 -6.65
CA LEU A 88 -1.52 18.48 -7.84
C LEU A 88 -2.66 19.44 -7.57
N THR A 89 -3.65 19.00 -6.80
CA THR A 89 -4.89 19.76 -6.57
C THR A 89 -4.94 20.43 -5.20
N GLY A 90 -3.86 20.31 -4.40
CA GLY A 90 -3.80 20.88 -3.05
C GLY A 90 -4.84 20.29 -2.09
N GLN A 91 -5.27 19.02 -2.29
CA GLN A 91 -6.27 18.36 -1.45
C GLN A 91 -5.63 17.70 -0.23
N LEU A 92 -4.77 18.44 0.47
CA LEU A 92 -4.06 18.01 1.68
C LEU A 92 -4.00 19.14 2.71
N GLY A 93 -4.12 18.78 3.98
CA GLY A 93 -3.91 19.69 5.11
C GLY A 93 -4.98 20.78 5.28
N LYS A 94 -6.15 20.61 4.67
CA LYS A 94 -7.30 21.50 4.82
C LYS A 94 -8.55 20.73 5.25
N PRO A 95 -9.52 21.37 5.92
CA PRO A 95 -10.75 20.71 6.35
C PRO A 95 -11.50 20.02 5.21
N GLY A 96 -11.90 18.76 5.43
CA GLY A 96 -12.62 17.94 4.44
C GLY A 96 -11.75 17.37 3.34
N SER A 97 -10.43 17.58 3.34
CA SER A 97 -9.50 16.92 2.44
C SER A 97 -8.68 15.86 3.16
N GLY A 98 -8.12 14.94 2.42
CA GLY A 98 -7.23 13.92 3.00
C GLY A 98 -6.97 12.75 2.09
N ILE A 99 -6.02 11.93 2.55
CA ILE A 99 -5.60 10.69 1.91
C ILE A 99 -5.74 9.59 2.95
N SER A 100 -6.62 8.63 2.71
CA SER A 100 -7.03 7.64 3.70
C SER A 100 -6.93 6.22 3.14
N PRO A 101 -5.79 5.53 3.29
CA PRO A 101 -5.69 4.12 2.97
C PRO A 101 -6.47 3.30 4.02
N LEU A 102 -7.52 2.62 3.58
CA LEU A 102 -8.26 1.69 4.42
C LEU A 102 -7.53 0.35 4.48
N ARG A 103 -7.29 -0.14 5.69
CA ARG A 103 -6.69 -1.45 5.90
C ARG A 103 -7.73 -2.54 5.72
N GLY A 104 -7.29 -3.73 5.24
CA GLY A 104 -8.20 -4.86 5.04
C GLY A 104 -8.61 -5.54 6.34
N GLN A 105 -7.66 -5.77 7.23
CA GLN A 105 -7.88 -6.46 8.50
C GLN A 105 -8.14 -5.48 9.63
N ASN A 106 -8.93 -5.93 10.62
CA ASN A 106 -9.17 -5.19 11.84
C ASN A 106 -7.84 -5.03 12.61
N ASN A 107 -7.50 -3.79 12.92
CA ASN A 107 -6.31 -3.44 13.69
C ASN A 107 -5.00 -4.08 13.18
N VAL A 108 -4.82 -4.17 11.88
CA VAL A 108 -3.59 -4.71 11.28
C VAL A 108 -2.33 -3.90 11.68
N GLN A 109 -2.49 -2.61 11.94
CA GLN A 109 -1.40 -1.77 12.46
C GLN A 109 -1.01 -2.19 13.88
N GLY A 110 -1.96 -2.41 14.77
CA GLY A 110 -1.69 -2.92 16.10
C GLY A 110 -1.02 -4.30 16.11
N CYS A 111 -1.38 -5.16 15.16
CA CYS A 111 -0.68 -6.43 14.94
C CYS A 111 0.81 -6.19 14.57
N GLY A 112 1.10 -5.25 13.67
CA GLY A 112 2.45 -4.82 13.35
C GLY A 112 3.19 -4.22 14.54
N ASP A 113 2.52 -3.36 15.32
CA ASP A 113 3.08 -2.78 16.55
C ASP A 113 3.45 -3.85 17.59
N ALA A 114 2.66 -4.93 17.65
CA ALA A 114 2.93 -6.07 18.53
C ALA A 114 4.10 -6.95 18.08
N GLY A 115 4.60 -6.77 16.85
CA GLY A 115 5.71 -7.53 16.29
C GLY A 115 5.32 -8.75 15.45
N CYS A 116 4.08 -8.80 14.94
CA CYS A 116 3.63 -9.86 14.05
C CYS A 116 4.06 -9.65 12.59
N LEU A 117 5.22 -9.04 12.39
CA LEU A 117 5.84 -8.83 11.08
C LEU A 117 7.11 -9.67 10.97
N PRO A 118 7.43 -10.22 9.78
CA PRO A 118 8.58 -11.09 9.61
C PRO A 118 9.93 -10.37 9.74
N ASN A 119 9.94 -9.04 9.66
CA ASN A 119 11.15 -8.23 9.55
C ASN A 119 11.39 -7.30 10.75
N SER A 120 10.58 -7.38 11.80
CA SER A 120 10.71 -6.49 12.96
C SER A 120 10.22 -7.13 14.26
N PHE A 121 10.75 -6.64 15.37
CA PHE A 121 10.22 -6.86 16.71
C PHE A 121 9.12 -5.84 17.03
N SER A 122 8.50 -5.99 18.20
CA SER A 122 7.47 -5.08 18.70
C SER A 122 7.91 -3.61 18.61
N GLY A 123 7.00 -2.73 18.23
CA GLY A 123 7.27 -1.31 17.99
C GLY A 123 8.07 -1.06 16.71
N TYR A 124 7.97 -1.91 15.71
CA TYR A 124 8.69 -1.83 14.42
C TYR A 124 10.22 -1.78 14.56
N GLN A 125 10.77 -2.33 15.65
CA GLN A 125 12.20 -2.31 15.86
C GLN A 125 12.88 -3.33 14.95
N VAL A 126 13.90 -2.86 14.22
CA VAL A 126 14.65 -3.69 13.25
C VAL A 126 15.36 -4.85 13.95
N ILE A 127 15.54 -5.96 13.21
CA ILE A 127 16.29 -7.11 13.70
C ILE A 127 17.78 -6.83 13.56
N ASP A 128 18.41 -6.36 14.63
CA ASP A 128 19.84 -6.15 14.76
C ASP A 128 20.36 -6.61 16.15
N LYS A 129 21.67 -6.62 16.33
CA LYS A 129 22.29 -7.09 17.59
C LYS A 129 21.80 -6.31 18.82
N ASN A 130 21.60 -5.02 18.70
CA ASN A 130 21.20 -4.18 19.85
C ASN A 130 19.76 -4.48 20.23
N THR A 131 18.87 -4.54 19.25
CA THR A 131 17.47 -4.87 19.43
C THR A 131 17.29 -6.30 19.93
N ILE A 132 18.02 -7.27 19.38
CA ILE A 132 18.01 -8.67 19.84
C ILE A 132 18.39 -8.72 21.33
N ASN A 133 19.49 -8.09 21.74
CA ASN A 133 19.93 -8.07 23.14
C ASN A 133 18.90 -7.41 24.05
N LYS A 134 18.29 -6.31 23.62
CA LYS A 134 17.21 -5.64 24.34
C LYS A 134 16.05 -6.60 24.60
N PHE A 135 15.58 -7.30 23.57
CA PHE A 135 14.42 -8.20 23.69
C PHE A 135 14.79 -9.52 24.40
N LYS A 136 16.01 -10.03 24.27
CA LYS A 136 16.49 -11.16 25.09
C LYS A 136 16.38 -10.84 26.58
N THR A 137 16.83 -9.65 26.97
CA THR A 137 16.73 -9.21 28.36
C THR A 137 15.29 -9.00 28.79
N ALA A 138 14.47 -8.32 27.95
CA ALA A 138 13.10 -7.96 28.32
C ALA A 138 12.16 -9.17 28.39
N TRP A 139 12.42 -10.21 27.58
CA TRP A 139 11.59 -11.42 27.49
C TRP A 139 12.19 -12.62 28.22
N ASP A 140 13.30 -12.42 28.91
CA ASP A 140 14.02 -13.48 29.65
C ASP A 140 14.25 -14.74 28.78
N THR A 141 14.89 -14.54 27.63
CA THR A 141 15.15 -15.63 26.66
C THR A 141 16.54 -15.52 26.07
N ASP A 142 17.19 -16.67 25.87
CA ASP A 142 18.52 -16.74 25.24
C ASP A 142 18.46 -16.81 23.71
N THR A 143 17.31 -17.12 23.15
CA THR A 143 17.16 -17.35 21.71
C THR A 143 16.10 -16.44 21.10
N LEU A 144 16.51 -15.66 20.10
CA LEU A 144 15.63 -14.87 19.25
C LEU A 144 16.11 -14.96 17.79
N PRO A 145 15.22 -14.76 16.82
CA PRO A 145 15.61 -14.78 15.42
C PRO A 145 16.62 -13.67 15.11
N GLU A 146 17.67 -14.02 14.40
CA GLU A 146 18.73 -13.09 13.96
C GLU A 146 18.56 -12.64 12.51
N LYS A 147 17.59 -13.20 11.81
CA LYS A 147 17.25 -12.93 10.41
C LYS A 147 15.75 -12.67 10.28
N HIS A 148 15.38 -12.01 9.17
CA HIS A 148 13.99 -11.86 8.83
C HIS A 148 13.31 -13.22 8.64
N GLY A 149 12.08 -13.33 9.12
CA GLY A 149 11.19 -14.44 8.82
C GLY A 149 10.65 -14.38 7.39
N TYR A 150 9.85 -15.36 7.03
CA TYR A 150 9.24 -15.44 5.71
C TYR A 150 7.96 -14.58 5.64
N VAL A 151 7.72 -13.93 4.50
CA VAL A 151 6.44 -13.31 4.18
C VAL A 151 5.44 -14.39 3.75
N VAL A 152 4.15 -14.07 3.79
CA VAL A 152 3.08 -15.05 3.52
C VAL A 152 3.25 -15.75 2.16
N THR A 153 3.64 -15.02 1.11
CA THR A 153 3.88 -15.55 -0.23
C THR A 153 5.05 -16.56 -0.31
N ASP A 154 5.97 -16.50 0.64
CA ASP A 154 7.11 -17.42 0.70
C ASP A 154 6.82 -18.62 1.63
N MET A 155 5.91 -18.48 2.59
CA MET A 155 5.66 -19.50 3.60
C MET A 155 5.25 -20.83 2.99
N VAL A 156 4.28 -20.84 2.05
CA VAL A 156 3.82 -22.07 1.38
C VAL A 156 4.99 -22.78 0.68
N LYS A 157 5.79 -22.03 -0.07
CA LYS A 157 6.99 -22.57 -0.71
C LYS A 157 8.00 -23.12 0.29
N LYS A 158 8.15 -22.49 1.45
CA LYS A 158 9.07 -22.97 2.50
C LYS A 158 8.57 -24.20 3.25
N ILE A 159 7.26 -24.45 3.24
CA ILE A 159 6.71 -25.74 3.68
C ILE A 159 7.08 -26.82 2.67
N GLU A 160 6.83 -26.59 1.38
CA GLU A 160 7.18 -27.52 0.29
C GLU A 160 8.68 -27.89 0.30
N GLU A 161 9.56 -26.92 0.58
CA GLU A 161 11.01 -27.13 0.75
C GLU A 161 11.38 -27.85 2.08
N GLY A 162 10.42 -28.14 2.96
CA GLY A 162 10.65 -28.77 4.27
C GLY A 162 11.37 -27.87 5.28
N VAL A 163 11.44 -26.56 5.03
CA VAL A 163 12.07 -25.57 5.92
C VAL A 163 11.11 -25.15 7.03
N VAL A 164 9.85 -24.85 6.70
CA VAL A 164 8.78 -24.61 7.66
C VAL A 164 8.06 -25.93 7.91
N LYS A 165 8.12 -26.42 9.16
CA LYS A 165 7.60 -27.74 9.56
C LYS A 165 6.28 -27.68 10.31
N SER A 166 5.90 -26.52 10.79
CA SER A 166 4.64 -26.31 11.50
C SER A 166 4.23 -24.84 11.42
N MET A 167 2.94 -24.60 11.44
CA MET A 167 2.36 -23.25 11.45
C MET A 167 1.28 -23.16 12.51
N TYR A 168 1.22 -22.00 13.16
CA TYR A 168 0.10 -21.60 14.00
C TYR A 168 -0.63 -20.46 13.29
N ILE A 169 -1.87 -20.72 12.87
CA ILE A 169 -2.66 -19.80 12.05
C ILE A 169 -3.85 -19.32 12.87
N THR A 170 -4.00 -18.00 12.99
CA THR A 170 -5.09 -17.37 13.75
C THR A 170 -5.86 -16.40 12.87
N GLY A 171 -7.17 -16.61 12.76
CA GLY A 171 -8.09 -15.67 12.10
C GLY A 171 -8.02 -15.68 10.57
N GLU A 172 -7.35 -16.66 9.97
CA GLU A 172 -7.22 -16.84 8.53
C GLU A 172 -7.37 -18.31 8.14
N ASN A 173 -7.75 -18.57 6.89
CA ASN A 173 -7.72 -19.90 6.30
C ASN A 173 -6.96 -19.88 4.97
N PRO A 174 -5.68 -20.26 4.95
CA PRO A 174 -4.85 -20.26 3.75
C PRO A 174 -5.44 -21.09 2.62
N LEU A 175 -6.17 -22.16 2.94
CA LEU A 175 -6.84 -23.01 1.94
C LEU A 175 -8.04 -22.33 1.25
N LEU A 176 -8.37 -21.10 1.63
CA LEU A 176 -9.38 -20.26 0.98
C LEU A 176 -8.83 -18.93 0.46
N SER A 177 -7.68 -18.48 0.98
CA SER A 177 -7.13 -17.14 0.70
C SER A 177 -5.88 -17.14 -0.17
N GLU A 178 -5.18 -18.27 -0.29
CA GLU A 178 -4.01 -18.35 -1.16
C GLU A 178 -4.40 -18.23 -2.65
N PRO A 179 -3.57 -17.59 -3.49
CA PRO A 179 -3.86 -17.43 -4.92
C PRO A 179 -3.96 -18.75 -5.68
N ASP A 180 -3.16 -19.74 -5.31
CA ASP A 180 -3.19 -21.12 -5.86
C ASP A 180 -3.64 -22.09 -4.76
N LEU A 181 -4.96 -22.30 -4.68
CA LEU A 181 -5.57 -23.14 -3.66
C LEU A 181 -5.18 -24.61 -3.80
N HIS A 182 -5.00 -25.12 -5.01
CA HIS A 182 -4.62 -26.51 -5.23
C HIS A 182 -3.19 -26.76 -4.75
N HIS A 183 -2.27 -25.88 -5.11
CA HIS A 183 -0.89 -25.95 -4.62
C HIS A 183 -0.82 -25.84 -3.09
N ALA A 184 -1.54 -24.88 -2.50
CA ALA A 184 -1.58 -24.73 -1.05
C ALA A 184 -2.11 -26.01 -0.37
N GLU A 185 -3.22 -26.58 -0.87
CA GLU A 185 -3.80 -27.81 -0.31
C GLU A 185 -2.83 -28.98 -0.36
N ASP A 186 -2.13 -29.16 -1.47
CA ASP A 186 -1.15 -30.26 -1.65
C ASP A 186 0.07 -30.08 -0.72
N VAL A 187 0.54 -28.85 -0.54
CA VAL A 187 1.65 -28.53 0.35
C VAL A 187 1.29 -28.71 1.82
N PHE A 188 0.09 -28.32 2.23
CA PHE A 188 -0.36 -28.49 3.62
C PHE A 188 -0.71 -29.93 4.01
N LYS A 189 -0.79 -30.87 3.06
CA LYS A 189 -0.97 -32.31 3.31
C LYS A 189 0.35 -33.08 3.56
N GLN A 190 1.48 -32.48 3.29
CA GLN A 190 2.81 -33.09 3.51
C GLN A 190 3.19 -33.11 4.99
#